data_e6e283f4689c707d786009294e5779f7
#
_entry.id   e6e283f4689c707d786009294e5779f7
#
_cell.length_a   1.000
_cell.length_b   1.000
_cell.length_c   1.000
_cell.angle_alpha   90.00
_cell.angle_beta   90.00
_cell.angle_gamma   90.00
#
_symmetry.space_group_name_H-M   'P 1'
#
loop_
_entity.id
_entity.type
_entity.pdbx_description
1 polymer ?
#
loop_
_entity_poly.entity_id
_entity_poly.type
_entity_poly.pdbx_seq_one_letter_code
_entity_poly.pdbx_strand_id
1 'polypeptide(L)'
;MQITKQNWLATIINFAVTLFFLSIFIVKGGYNAAPALLMLIGLGYSVYALIKKPLLNLSKVDKWLIYSYLFYFLTFVLSLCINGGKMRDLDTASRVVFLIPVLLLLLKYPIKTCVLSYAIPLGGIVSVCIALYDKFILNLNPDQNPRIMHIQGGDISMSLGILSLIIA
;
A
#
# COMPACT_ATOMS: atom_id res chain seq x y z
N MET A 1 18.02 -18.39 -21.54
CA MET A 1 17.58 -17.52 -20.45
C MET A 1 16.16 -17.95 -20.08
N GLN A 2 15.99 -18.89 -19.15
CA GLN A 2 14.67 -19.33 -18.69
C GLN A 2 14.12 -18.25 -17.78
N ILE A 3 13.19 -17.45 -18.29
CA ILE A 3 12.35 -16.59 -17.46
C ILE A 3 11.36 -17.52 -16.77
N THR A 4 11.73 -18.02 -15.62
CA THR A 4 10.87 -18.88 -14.81
C THR A 4 9.60 -18.09 -14.43
N LYS A 5 8.44 -18.76 -14.37
CA LYS A 5 7.14 -18.17 -13.93
C LYS A 5 7.26 -17.36 -12.63
N GLN A 6 8.24 -17.68 -11.80
CA GLN A 6 8.56 -17.01 -10.54
C GLN A 6 9.09 -15.58 -10.74
N ASN A 7 9.84 -15.31 -11.82
CA ASN A 7 10.37 -13.97 -12.11
C ASN A 7 9.29 -13.00 -12.61
N TRP A 8 8.28 -13.50 -13.30
CA TRP A 8 7.20 -12.68 -13.84
C TRP A 8 6.33 -12.06 -12.74
N LEU A 9 5.94 -12.85 -11.74
CA LEU A 9 5.13 -12.35 -10.61
C LEU A 9 5.91 -11.31 -9.79
N ALA A 10 7.19 -11.56 -9.50
CA ALA A 10 8.06 -10.60 -8.85
C ALA A 10 8.17 -9.28 -9.64
N THR A 11 8.23 -9.35 -10.97
CA THR A 11 8.27 -8.16 -11.84
C THR A 11 6.97 -7.38 -11.75
N ILE A 12 5.81 -8.04 -11.77
CA ILE A 12 4.51 -7.38 -11.63
C ILE A 12 4.40 -6.69 -10.26
N ILE A 13 4.82 -7.34 -9.18
CA ILE A 13 4.78 -6.76 -7.84
C ILE A 13 5.65 -5.50 -7.77
N ASN A 14 6.89 -5.59 -8.26
CA ASN A 14 7.79 -4.42 -8.29
C ASN A 14 7.21 -3.28 -9.13
N PHE A 15 6.61 -3.59 -10.27
CA PHE A 15 5.95 -2.60 -11.13
C PHE A 15 4.72 -1.98 -10.44
N ALA A 16 3.89 -2.78 -9.77
CA ALA A 16 2.73 -2.28 -9.02
C ALA A 16 3.14 -1.36 -7.87
N VAL A 17 4.23 -1.67 -7.17
CA VAL A 17 4.77 -0.82 -6.10
C VAL A 17 5.34 0.49 -6.68
N THR A 18 6.05 0.44 -7.80
CA THR A 18 6.53 1.67 -8.47
C THR A 18 5.37 2.54 -8.91
N LEU A 19 4.36 1.93 -9.54
CA LEU A 19 3.13 2.63 -9.94
C LEU A 19 2.40 3.26 -8.74
N PHE A 20 2.38 2.59 -7.60
CA PHE A 20 1.79 3.15 -6.38
C PHE A 20 2.44 4.48 -6.01
N PHE A 21 3.77 4.53 -5.87
CA PHE A 21 4.47 5.75 -5.50
C PHE A 21 4.34 6.86 -6.54
N LEU A 22 4.30 6.53 -7.81
CA LEU A 22 4.12 7.52 -8.89
C LEU A 22 2.68 8.03 -8.98
N SER A 23 1.67 7.16 -8.81
CA SER A 23 0.26 7.51 -9.04
C SER A 23 -0.40 8.21 -7.86
N ILE A 24 0.22 8.20 -6.69
CA ILE A 24 -0.36 8.72 -5.43
C ILE A 24 -0.92 10.15 -5.60
N PHE A 25 -0.22 11.00 -6.35
CA PHE A 25 -0.58 12.40 -6.54
C PHE A 25 -1.10 12.72 -7.94
N ILE A 26 -0.87 11.85 -8.93
CA ILE A 26 -1.21 12.12 -10.34
C ILE A 26 -2.72 12.04 -10.57
N VAL A 27 -3.35 10.99 -10.02
CA VAL A 27 -4.75 10.66 -10.31
C VAL A 27 -5.58 10.74 -9.04
N LYS A 28 -6.74 11.36 -9.12
CA LYS A 28 -7.72 11.32 -8.02
C LYS A 28 -8.07 9.86 -7.69
N GLY A 29 -7.78 9.44 -6.46
CA GLY A 29 -7.96 8.05 -6.05
C GLY A 29 -6.87 7.08 -6.52
N GLY A 30 -5.80 7.56 -7.18
CA GLY A 30 -4.66 6.74 -7.63
C GLY A 30 -3.98 5.99 -6.47
N TYR A 31 -4.01 6.58 -5.29
CA TYR A 31 -3.54 5.94 -4.05
C TYR A 31 -4.32 4.66 -3.66
N ASN A 32 -5.50 4.42 -4.23
CA ASN A 32 -6.29 3.21 -4.00
C ASN A 32 -6.05 2.13 -5.06
N ALA A 33 -5.73 2.49 -6.29
CA ALA A 33 -5.67 1.56 -7.42
C ALA A 33 -4.54 0.52 -7.28
N ALA A 34 -3.34 0.95 -6.97
CA ALA A 34 -2.20 0.05 -6.84
C ALA A 34 -2.27 -0.84 -5.57
N PRO A 35 -2.67 -0.34 -4.37
CA PRO A 35 -2.96 -1.22 -3.24
C PRO A 35 -4.07 -2.24 -3.54
N ALA A 36 -5.15 -1.83 -4.23
CA ALA A 36 -6.21 -2.75 -4.62
C ALA A 36 -5.70 -3.86 -5.54
N LEU A 37 -4.84 -3.54 -6.49
CA LEU A 37 -4.19 -4.52 -7.37
C LEU A 37 -3.31 -5.48 -6.56
N LEU A 38 -2.49 -4.97 -5.63
CA LEU A 38 -1.67 -5.80 -4.74
C LEU A 38 -2.54 -6.69 -3.84
N MET A 39 -3.67 -6.17 -3.33
CA MET A 39 -4.63 -6.95 -2.54
C MET A 39 -5.23 -8.09 -3.36
N LEU A 40 -5.65 -7.83 -4.60
CA LEU A 40 -6.20 -8.87 -5.48
C LEU A 40 -5.18 -9.98 -5.78
N ILE A 41 -3.94 -9.60 -6.10
CA ILE A 41 -2.85 -10.55 -6.33
C ILE A 41 -2.54 -11.33 -5.04
N GLY A 42 -2.51 -10.63 -3.90
CA GLY A 42 -2.27 -11.23 -2.59
C GLY A 42 -3.35 -12.22 -2.18
N LEU A 43 -4.63 -11.89 -2.41
CA LEU A 43 -5.75 -12.81 -2.19
C LEU A 43 -5.63 -14.04 -3.09
N GLY A 44 -5.39 -13.87 -4.39
CA GLY A 44 -5.16 -14.98 -5.30
C GLY A 44 -4.00 -15.88 -4.87
N TYR A 45 -2.89 -15.29 -4.42
CA TYR A 45 -1.76 -16.04 -3.87
C TYR A 45 -2.14 -16.76 -2.56
N SER A 46 -2.88 -16.12 -1.67
CA SER A 46 -3.31 -16.74 -0.40
C SER A 46 -4.21 -17.94 -0.64
N VAL A 47 -5.16 -17.85 -1.55
CA VAL A 47 -6.01 -19.00 -1.96
C VAL A 47 -5.15 -20.11 -2.55
N TYR A 48 -4.22 -19.78 -3.45
CA TYR A 48 -3.27 -20.76 -4.00
C TYR A 48 -2.44 -21.43 -2.89
N ALA A 49 -1.97 -20.64 -1.91
CA ALA A 49 -1.18 -21.13 -0.79
C ALA A 49 -1.98 -22.07 0.13
N LEU A 50 -3.26 -21.80 0.35
CA LEU A 50 -4.15 -22.68 1.12
C LEU A 50 -4.35 -24.04 0.41
N ILE A 51 -4.50 -24.04 -0.91
CA ILE A 51 -4.73 -25.26 -1.69
C ILE A 51 -3.45 -26.10 -1.81
N LYS A 52 -2.33 -25.47 -2.17
CA LYS A 52 -1.06 -26.16 -2.46
C LYS A 52 -0.16 -26.33 -1.23
N LYS A 53 -0.54 -25.74 -0.07
CA LYS A 53 0.23 -25.77 1.18
C LYS A 53 1.75 -25.54 0.95
N PRO A 54 2.18 -24.52 0.20
CA PRO A 54 3.58 -24.20 0.10
C PRO A 54 4.09 -23.90 1.51
N LEU A 55 5.26 -24.44 1.87
CA LEU A 55 5.90 -24.16 3.16
C LEU A 55 6.26 -22.66 3.21
N LEU A 56 5.37 -21.87 3.80
CA LEU A 56 5.64 -20.50 4.19
C LEU A 56 6.35 -20.55 5.54
N ASN A 57 7.68 -20.41 5.52
CA ASN A 57 8.45 -20.28 6.76
C ASN A 57 8.22 -18.89 7.34
N LEU A 58 7.11 -18.73 8.07
CA LEU A 58 6.79 -17.50 8.78
C LEU A 58 7.70 -17.37 10.01
N SER A 59 8.45 -16.29 10.06
CA SER A 59 9.24 -15.93 11.24
C SER A 59 8.34 -15.63 12.44
N LYS A 60 8.92 -15.58 13.65
CA LYS A 60 8.16 -15.14 14.83
C LYS A 60 7.59 -13.74 14.65
N VAL A 61 8.36 -12.83 14.04
CA VAL A 61 7.96 -11.45 13.76
C VAL A 61 6.75 -11.39 12.81
N ASP A 62 6.76 -12.19 11.74
CA ASP A 62 5.66 -12.23 10.77
C ASP A 62 4.34 -12.70 11.43
N LYS A 63 4.43 -13.70 12.31
CA LYS A 63 3.28 -14.19 13.07
C LYS A 63 2.74 -13.13 14.01
N TRP A 64 3.62 -12.43 14.74
CA TRP A 64 3.23 -11.33 15.62
C TRP A 64 2.55 -10.20 14.84
N LEU A 65 3.06 -9.86 13.67
CA LEU A 65 2.47 -8.84 12.81
C LEU A 65 1.05 -9.24 12.35
N ILE A 66 0.89 -10.48 11.92
CA ILE A 66 -0.44 -11.02 11.54
C ILE A 66 -1.41 -10.98 12.73
N TYR A 67 -0.96 -11.41 13.91
CA TYR A 67 -1.78 -11.38 15.12
C TYR A 67 -2.16 -9.94 15.52
N SER A 68 -1.25 -8.98 15.37
CA SER A 68 -1.53 -7.56 15.63
C SER A 68 -2.62 -7.02 14.71
N TYR A 69 -2.58 -7.35 13.42
CA TYR A 69 -3.62 -6.93 12.47
C TYR A 69 -4.98 -7.56 12.78
N LEU A 70 -4.99 -8.84 13.13
CA LEU A 70 -6.23 -9.53 13.53
C LEU A 70 -6.78 -8.98 14.84
N PHE A 71 -5.91 -8.72 15.82
CA PHE A 71 -6.30 -8.15 17.10
C PHE A 71 -6.88 -6.73 16.93
N TYR A 72 -6.23 -5.89 16.13
CA TYR A 72 -6.75 -4.56 15.79
C TYR A 72 -8.15 -4.64 15.19
N PHE A 73 -8.36 -5.52 14.23
CA PHE A 73 -9.68 -5.72 13.62
C PHE A 73 -10.71 -6.20 14.64
N LEU A 74 -10.35 -7.17 15.48
CA LEU A 74 -11.22 -7.74 16.49
C LEU A 74 -11.65 -6.68 17.52
N THR A 75 -10.73 -5.82 17.98
CA THR A 75 -11.08 -4.73 18.91
C THR A 75 -12.04 -3.74 18.28
N PHE A 76 -11.88 -3.47 16.98
CA PHE A 76 -12.81 -2.61 16.24
C PHE A 76 -14.21 -3.22 16.13
N VAL A 77 -14.30 -4.50 15.80
CA VAL A 77 -15.57 -5.25 15.74
C VAL A 77 -16.26 -5.26 17.11
N LEU A 78 -15.51 -5.55 18.18
CA LEU A 78 -16.05 -5.53 19.55
C LEU A 78 -16.56 -4.13 19.93
N SER A 79 -15.80 -3.08 19.63
CA SER A 79 -16.23 -1.70 19.87
C SER A 79 -17.53 -1.38 19.14
N LEU A 80 -17.67 -1.85 17.91
CA LEU A 80 -18.85 -1.62 17.08
C LEU A 80 -20.09 -2.34 17.65
N CYS A 81 -19.91 -3.56 18.13
CA CYS A 81 -20.98 -4.34 18.77
C CYS A 81 -21.45 -3.70 20.09
N ILE A 82 -20.51 -3.15 20.88
CA ILE A 82 -20.84 -2.54 22.18
C ILE A 82 -21.48 -1.17 22.01
N ASN A 83 -20.98 -0.34 21.08
CA ASN A 83 -21.40 1.05 20.92
C ASN A 83 -22.49 1.25 19.86
N GLY A 84 -22.99 0.18 19.22
CA GLY A 84 -24.04 0.29 18.22
C GLY A 84 -23.66 1.06 16.96
N GLY A 85 -22.39 0.99 16.53
CA GLY A 85 -21.89 1.70 15.35
C GLY A 85 -22.43 1.16 14.03
N LYS A 86 -22.21 1.92 12.95
CA LYS A 86 -22.65 1.53 11.60
C LYS A 86 -21.64 0.58 10.95
N MET A 87 -22.12 -0.39 10.16
CA MET A 87 -21.27 -1.29 9.38
C MET A 87 -20.25 -0.57 8.47
N ARG A 88 -20.56 0.66 8.06
CA ARG A 88 -19.66 1.50 7.27
C ARG A 88 -18.36 1.83 8.02
N ASP A 89 -18.41 1.93 9.34
CA ASP A 89 -17.26 2.27 10.17
C ASP A 89 -16.22 1.13 10.17
N LEU A 90 -16.68 -0.10 9.84
CA LEU A 90 -15.82 -1.28 9.70
C LEU A 90 -14.93 -1.25 8.44
N ASP A 91 -15.25 -0.44 7.45
CA ASP A 91 -14.49 -0.38 6.17
C ASP A 91 -13.01 -0.07 6.41
N THR A 92 -12.71 0.90 7.27
CA THR A 92 -11.33 1.29 7.57
C THR A 92 -10.55 0.17 8.28
N ALA A 93 -11.18 -0.51 9.24
CA ALA A 93 -10.53 -1.58 9.98
C ALA A 93 -10.35 -2.86 9.13
N SER A 94 -11.31 -3.15 8.22
CA SER A 94 -11.23 -4.30 7.32
C SER A 94 -10.05 -4.21 6.35
N ARG A 95 -9.66 -3.01 5.93
CA ARG A 95 -8.51 -2.78 5.05
C ARG A 95 -7.21 -3.29 5.66
N VAL A 96 -7.07 -3.22 6.99
CA VAL A 96 -5.89 -3.73 7.70
C VAL A 96 -5.80 -5.25 7.59
N VAL A 97 -6.94 -5.96 7.64
CA VAL A 97 -6.97 -7.42 7.44
C VAL A 97 -6.57 -7.80 6.02
N PHE A 98 -6.98 -7.01 5.03
CA PHE A 98 -6.59 -7.22 3.63
C PHE A 98 -5.09 -6.99 3.37
N LEU A 99 -4.35 -6.38 4.29
CA LEU A 99 -2.89 -6.33 4.21
C LEU A 99 -2.22 -7.68 4.52
N ILE A 100 -2.89 -8.60 5.23
CA ILE A 100 -2.33 -9.94 5.52
C ILE A 100 -2.03 -10.73 4.24
N PRO A 101 -2.93 -10.86 3.26
CA PRO A 101 -2.63 -11.47 1.98
C PRO A 101 -1.47 -10.81 1.23
N VAL A 102 -1.38 -9.47 1.29
CA VAL A 102 -0.27 -8.73 0.70
C VAL A 102 1.04 -9.03 1.40
N LEU A 103 1.04 -9.08 2.74
CA LEU A 103 2.20 -9.48 3.52
C LEU A 103 2.70 -10.87 3.11
N LEU A 104 1.80 -11.87 3.05
CA LEU A 104 2.16 -13.23 2.63
C LEU A 104 2.74 -13.28 1.22
N LEU A 105 2.18 -12.47 0.30
CA LEU A 105 2.70 -12.32 -1.05
C LEU A 105 4.12 -11.74 -1.05
N LEU A 106 4.36 -10.67 -0.30
CA LEU A 106 5.64 -9.97 -0.24
C LEU A 106 6.72 -10.79 0.48
N LEU A 107 6.36 -11.61 1.47
CA LEU A 107 7.27 -12.55 2.10
C LEU A 107 7.79 -13.62 1.10
N LYS A 108 6.94 -14.03 0.16
CA LYS A 108 7.33 -14.99 -0.89
C LYS A 108 8.08 -14.33 -2.05
N TYR A 109 7.66 -13.11 -2.41
CA TYR A 109 8.21 -12.33 -3.52
C TYR A 109 8.64 -10.96 -3.02
N PRO A 110 9.80 -10.88 -2.34
CA PRO A 110 10.26 -9.63 -1.75
C PRO A 110 10.49 -8.56 -2.82
N ILE A 111 10.15 -7.34 -2.48
CA ILE A 111 10.41 -6.17 -3.32
C ILE A 111 11.92 -5.96 -3.38
N LYS A 112 12.43 -5.68 -4.57
CA LYS A 112 13.84 -5.35 -4.72
C LYS A 112 14.13 -3.99 -4.08
N THR A 113 15.13 -3.92 -3.21
CA THR A 113 15.54 -2.68 -2.53
C THR A 113 15.81 -1.55 -3.53
N CYS A 114 16.47 -1.87 -4.65
CA CYS A 114 16.71 -0.93 -5.75
C CYS A 114 15.42 -0.28 -6.28
N VAL A 115 14.31 -1.04 -6.37
CA VAL A 115 13.02 -0.48 -6.81
C VAL A 115 12.49 0.54 -5.81
N LEU A 116 12.58 0.26 -4.53
CA LEU A 116 12.16 1.20 -3.48
C LEU A 116 13.05 2.45 -3.46
N SER A 117 14.38 2.29 -3.59
CA SER A 117 15.33 3.40 -3.60
C SER A 117 15.08 4.42 -4.71
N TYR A 118 14.53 3.99 -5.85
CA TYR A 118 14.17 4.90 -6.94
C TYR A 118 12.71 5.31 -6.91
N ALA A 119 11.78 4.41 -6.60
CA ALA A 119 10.35 4.69 -6.68
C ALA A 119 9.89 5.73 -5.64
N ILE A 120 10.44 5.67 -4.42
CA ILE A 120 10.05 6.58 -3.33
C ILE A 120 10.50 8.02 -3.60
N PRO A 121 11.79 8.31 -3.91
CA PRO A 121 12.22 9.67 -4.24
C PRO A 121 11.55 10.22 -5.50
N LEU A 122 11.37 9.39 -6.53
CA LEU A 122 10.66 9.79 -7.75
C LEU A 122 9.20 10.16 -7.45
N GLY A 123 8.51 9.40 -6.61
CA GLY A 123 7.16 9.74 -6.14
C GLY A 123 7.13 11.09 -5.42
N GLY A 124 8.14 11.39 -4.58
CA GLY A 124 8.31 12.67 -3.93
C GLY A 124 8.49 13.82 -4.93
N ILE A 125 9.39 13.66 -5.91
CA ILE A 125 9.63 14.67 -6.95
C ILE A 125 8.35 14.92 -7.76
N VAL A 126 7.68 13.88 -8.20
CA VAL A 126 6.41 13.98 -8.95
C VAL A 126 5.36 14.72 -8.13
N SER A 127 5.26 14.47 -6.83
CA SER A 127 4.32 15.16 -5.95
C SER A 127 4.57 16.66 -5.88
N VAL A 128 5.84 17.07 -5.77
CA VAL A 128 6.24 18.49 -5.77
C VAL A 128 5.92 19.15 -7.11
N CYS A 129 6.27 18.50 -8.23
CA CYS A 129 5.97 19.03 -9.57
C CYS A 129 4.45 19.24 -9.76
N ILE A 130 3.63 18.31 -9.30
CA ILE A 130 2.17 18.44 -9.40
C ILE A 130 1.65 19.56 -8.50
N ALA A 131 2.15 19.67 -7.28
CA ALA A 131 1.76 20.75 -6.37
C ALA A 131 2.11 22.13 -6.93
N LEU A 132 3.27 22.26 -7.55
CA LEU A 132 3.67 23.50 -8.25
C LEU A 132 2.77 23.78 -9.46
N TYR A 133 2.48 22.77 -10.27
CA TYR A 133 1.57 22.89 -11.40
C TYR A 133 0.17 23.35 -10.96
N ASP A 134 -0.41 22.69 -9.94
CA ASP A 134 -1.74 23.03 -9.41
C ASP A 134 -1.77 24.45 -8.86
N LYS A 135 -0.71 24.91 -8.18
CA LYS A 135 -0.62 26.24 -7.61
C LYS A 135 -0.40 27.34 -8.66
N PHE A 136 0.58 27.15 -9.56
CA PHE A 136 1.03 28.24 -10.45
C PHE A 136 0.29 28.27 -11.80
N ILE A 137 -0.17 27.12 -12.29
CA ILE A 137 -0.85 27.03 -13.60
C ILE A 137 -2.36 26.99 -13.42
N LEU A 138 -2.86 26.20 -12.48
CA LEU A 138 -4.30 26.10 -12.25
C LEU A 138 -4.82 27.10 -11.21
N ASN A 139 -3.94 27.86 -10.53
CA ASN A 139 -4.27 28.82 -9.47
C ASN A 139 -5.19 28.23 -8.38
N LEU A 140 -5.07 26.94 -8.11
CA LEU A 140 -5.86 26.25 -7.10
C LEU A 140 -5.31 26.54 -5.70
N ASN A 141 -6.21 26.94 -4.80
CA ASN A 141 -5.88 26.97 -3.38
C ASN A 141 -5.74 25.56 -2.83
N PRO A 142 -4.91 25.33 -1.79
CA PRO A 142 -4.74 24.01 -1.17
C PRO A 142 -6.06 23.34 -0.78
N ASP A 143 -7.04 24.13 -0.32
CA ASP A 143 -8.38 23.65 0.08
C ASP A 143 -9.26 23.20 -1.09
N GLN A 144 -8.94 23.65 -2.30
CA GLN A 144 -9.68 23.37 -3.53
C GLN A 144 -9.05 22.24 -4.36
N ASN A 145 -7.98 21.61 -3.87
CA ASN A 145 -7.30 20.57 -4.61
C ASN A 145 -8.20 19.34 -4.79
N PRO A 146 -8.64 19.01 -6.03
CA PRO A 146 -9.58 17.92 -6.28
C PRO A 146 -8.93 16.53 -6.16
N ARG A 147 -7.60 16.46 -6.03
CA ARG A 147 -6.86 15.20 -6.09
C ARG A 147 -6.70 14.55 -4.73
N ILE A 148 -6.29 15.32 -3.73
CA ILE A 148 -6.05 14.86 -2.35
C ILE A 148 -6.37 16.00 -1.39
N MET A 149 -6.97 15.68 -0.24
CA MET A 149 -7.09 16.66 0.83
C MET A 149 -5.70 17.13 1.26
N HIS A 150 -5.53 18.45 1.49
CA HIS A 150 -4.24 19.06 1.78
C HIS A 150 -3.52 18.44 3.00
N ILE A 151 -4.27 18.04 4.04
CA ILE A 151 -3.72 17.35 5.22
C ILE A 151 -3.13 16.00 4.82
N GLN A 152 -3.88 15.18 4.08
CA GLN A 152 -3.41 13.87 3.61
C GLN A 152 -2.21 14.01 2.67
N GLY A 153 -2.20 15.05 1.82
CA GLY A 153 -1.07 15.34 0.95
C GLY A 153 0.19 15.68 1.72
N GLY A 154 0.08 16.44 2.81
CA GLY A 154 1.19 16.76 3.72
C GLY A 154 1.74 15.51 4.41
N ASP A 155 0.87 14.69 4.98
CA ASP A 155 1.26 13.46 5.68
C ASP A 155 1.97 12.46 4.75
N ILE A 156 1.46 12.29 3.52
CA ILE A 156 2.08 11.41 2.53
C ILE A 156 3.43 11.96 2.09
N SER A 157 3.54 13.26 1.81
CA SER A 157 4.80 13.89 1.39
C SER A 157 5.87 13.79 2.48
N MET A 158 5.49 14.02 3.75
CA MET A 158 6.38 13.85 4.90
C MET A 158 6.86 12.41 5.03
N SER A 159 5.94 11.45 4.91
CA SER A 159 6.25 10.01 4.97
C SER A 159 7.21 9.59 3.85
N LEU A 160 6.99 10.07 2.62
CA LEU A 160 7.88 9.81 1.49
C LEU A 160 9.27 10.42 1.71
N GLY A 161 9.34 11.63 2.28
CA GLY A 161 10.60 12.29 2.64
C GLY A 161 11.40 11.47 3.67
N ILE A 162 10.76 11.05 4.75
CA ILE A 162 11.38 10.21 5.78
C ILE A 162 11.84 8.87 5.21
N LEU A 163 10.99 8.19 4.43
CA LEU A 163 11.35 6.92 3.79
C LEU A 163 12.53 7.08 2.82
N SER A 164 12.60 8.19 2.08
CA SER A 164 13.72 8.49 1.18
C SER A 164 15.03 8.63 1.93
N LEU A 165 15.02 9.26 3.13
CA LEU A 165 16.20 9.39 3.99
C LEU A 165 16.66 8.06 4.58
N ILE A 166 15.72 7.15 4.90
CA ILE A 166 16.05 5.83 5.46
C ILE A 166 16.70 4.92 4.40
N ILE A 167 16.33 5.10 3.13
CA ILE A 167 16.78 4.22 2.03
C ILE A 167 18.05 4.75 1.37
N ALA A 168 18.35 6.06 1.51
CA ALA A 168 19.57 6.69 0.98
C ALA A 168 20.82 6.22 1.72
#